data_f213624038197e4c70d4028ffeae2591
#
_entry.id   f213624038197e4c70d4028ffeae2591
#
_cell.length_a   1.000
_cell.length_b   1.000
_cell.length_c   1.000
_cell.angle_alpha   90.00
_cell.angle_beta   90.00
_cell.angle_gamma   90.00
#
_symmetry.space_group_name_H-M   'P 1'
#
loop_
_entity.id
_entity.type
_entity.pdbx_description
1 polymer ?
#
loop_
_entity_poly.entity_id
_entity_poly.type
_entity_poly.pdbx_seq_one_letter_code
_entity_poly.pdbx_strand_id
1 'polypeptide(L)'
;MKPTSFVPMVGEVSPRDAGEMPGLGPVISHWTDGGYSAEEWFRELKDDWGTAGFAVRRGGEVQGFAVYAPPERFAGAARYPLGPIDEDAVLLAYAGGDTRTRRRLLVRMLRDLRQRGVGSVQAIASDRGVSNHVPTSFLLESGWQPLRRAPYGMSYYTLVHIDLKSAVEVGELARALVGRVKLPGIGAPVPGAQVSTSAGQPVSTSAFQQEQRPDNRSVLAAPCIGLMHDGPSASQR
;
A
#
# COMPACT_ATOMS: atom_id res chain seq x y z
N MET A 1 -30.54 -23.42 8.08
CA MET A 1 -29.90 -22.11 8.25
C MET A 1 -28.44 -22.34 8.62
N LYS A 2 -27.47 -21.88 7.79
CA LYS A 2 -26.05 -21.94 8.16
C LYS A 2 -25.79 -20.86 9.21
N PRO A 3 -25.06 -21.15 10.30
CA PRO A 3 -24.72 -20.13 11.29
C PRO A 3 -23.92 -19.02 10.62
N THR A 4 -24.44 -17.81 10.65
CA THR A 4 -23.77 -16.63 10.13
C THR A 4 -22.63 -16.31 11.06
N SER A 5 -21.40 -16.70 10.71
CA SER A 5 -20.22 -16.37 11.50
C SER A 5 -19.99 -14.85 11.45
N PHE A 6 -20.09 -14.20 12.59
CA PHE A 6 -19.78 -12.78 12.73
C PHE A 6 -18.26 -12.48 12.69
N VAL A 7 -17.43 -13.53 12.69
CA VAL A 7 -15.98 -13.38 12.60
C VAL A 7 -15.57 -13.19 11.15
N PRO A 8 -14.81 -12.15 10.80
CA PRO A 8 -14.33 -11.96 9.45
C PRO A 8 -13.40 -13.11 9.04
N MET A 9 -13.73 -13.79 7.95
CA MET A 9 -12.94 -14.89 7.38
C MET A 9 -12.18 -14.41 6.15
N VAL A 10 -10.92 -14.81 6.03
CA VAL A 10 -10.12 -14.60 4.82
C VAL A 10 -10.16 -15.90 4.01
N GLY A 11 -10.68 -15.82 2.80
CA GLY A 11 -10.76 -16.93 1.86
C GLY A 11 -10.12 -16.58 0.53
N GLU A 12 -9.73 -17.60 -0.24
CA GLU A 12 -9.29 -17.46 -1.62
C GLU A 12 -10.47 -17.00 -2.49
N VAL A 13 -10.17 -16.21 -3.52
CA VAL A 13 -11.13 -15.83 -4.55
C VAL A 13 -11.16 -16.90 -5.62
N SER A 14 -12.27 -17.60 -5.74
CA SER A 14 -12.49 -18.56 -6.85
C SER A 14 -12.93 -17.81 -8.11
N PRO A 15 -12.79 -18.39 -9.31
CA PRO A 15 -13.27 -17.77 -10.55
C PRO A 15 -14.77 -17.40 -10.48
N ARG A 16 -15.60 -18.27 -9.92
CA ARG A 16 -17.03 -18.00 -9.73
C ARG A 16 -17.26 -16.80 -8.80
N ASP A 17 -16.55 -16.75 -7.66
CA ASP A 17 -16.64 -15.61 -6.73
C ASP A 17 -16.20 -14.32 -7.42
N ALA A 18 -15.19 -14.38 -8.30
CA ALA A 18 -14.66 -13.22 -9.01
C ALA A 18 -15.73 -12.59 -9.92
N GLY A 19 -16.53 -13.41 -10.61
CA GLY A 19 -17.64 -12.91 -11.45
C GLY A 19 -18.74 -12.20 -10.64
N GLU A 20 -18.99 -12.62 -9.41
CA GLU A 20 -20.06 -12.10 -8.56
C GLU A 20 -19.59 -11.00 -7.58
N MET A 21 -18.27 -10.76 -7.46
CA MET A 21 -17.69 -9.88 -6.42
C MET A 21 -17.79 -8.41 -6.81
N PRO A 22 -18.51 -7.56 -6.03
CA PRO A 22 -18.64 -6.14 -6.31
C PRO A 22 -17.29 -5.43 -6.36
N GLY A 23 -17.05 -4.63 -7.40
CA GLY A 23 -15.85 -3.81 -7.57
C GLY A 23 -14.63 -4.56 -8.11
N LEU A 24 -14.64 -5.89 -8.22
CA LEU A 24 -13.51 -6.64 -8.74
C LEU A 24 -13.36 -6.49 -10.25
N GLY A 25 -14.44 -6.51 -11.02
CA GLY A 25 -14.43 -6.33 -12.48
C GLY A 25 -13.72 -5.04 -12.92
N PRO A 26 -14.04 -3.86 -12.38
CA PRO A 26 -13.32 -2.62 -12.65
C PRO A 26 -11.82 -2.69 -12.31
N VAL A 27 -11.42 -3.37 -11.25
CA VAL A 27 -9.99 -3.55 -10.89
C VAL A 27 -9.30 -4.40 -11.96
N ILE A 28 -9.86 -5.56 -12.32
CA ILE A 28 -9.27 -6.43 -13.36
C ILE A 28 -9.18 -5.68 -14.69
N SER A 29 -10.28 -5.07 -15.15
CA SER A 29 -10.29 -4.28 -16.39
C SER A 29 -9.24 -3.18 -16.40
N HIS A 30 -9.04 -2.49 -15.28
CA HIS A 30 -8.01 -1.45 -15.15
C HIS A 30 -6.59 -2.01 -15.32
N TRP A 31 -6.29 -3.14 -14.72
CA TRP A 31 -4.95 -3.70 -14.72
C TRP A 31 -4.63 -4.59 -15.92
N THR A 32 -5.65 -5.11 -16.63
CA THR A 32 -5.49 -5.97 -17.82
C THR A 32 -5.75 -5.25 -19.14
N ASP A 33 -5.95 -3.92 -19.12
CA ASP A 33 -6.34 -3.12 -20.28
C ASP A 33 -7.69 -3.53 -20.91
N GLY A 34 -8.61 -4.05 -20.09
CA GLY A 34 -9.98 -4.34 -20.49
C GLY A 34 -10.20 -5.65 -21.26
N GLY A 35 -9.16 -6.48 -21.42
CA GLY A 35 -9.21 -7.71 -22.21
C GLY A 35 -9.97 -8.88 -21.59
N TYR A 36 -10.33 -8.79 -20.29
CA TYR A 36 -10.88 -9.94 -19.54
C TYR A 36 -12.07 -9.55 -18.68
N SER A 37 -13.03 -10.48 -18.53
CA SER A 37 -13.91 -10.50 -17.36
C SER A 37 -13.12 -10.97 -16.12
N ALA A 38 -13.56 -10.57 -14.92
CA ALA A 38 -12.88 -11.02 -13.69
C ALA A 38 -12.90 -12.55 -13.56
N GLU A 39 -14.00 -13.19 -13.92
CA GLU A 39 -14.12 -14.66 -13.87
C GLU A 39 -13.13 -15.37 -14.80
N GLU A 40 -13.01 -14.92 -16.06
CA GLU A 40 -12.08 -15.48 -17.05
C GLU A 40 -10.63 -15.32 -16.59
N TRP A 41 -10.26 -14.12 -16.16
CA TRP A 41 -8.92 -13.82 -15.68
C TRP A 41 -8.52 -14.70 -14.48
N PHE A 42 -9.40 -14.86 -13.49
CA PHE A 42 -9.14 -15.74 -12.35
C PHE A 42 -9.12 -17.22 -12.72
N ARG A 43 -9.87 -17.63 -13.74
CA ARG A 43 -9.86 -19.02 -14.23
C ARG A 43 -8.54 -19.36 -14.88
N GLU A 44 -8.06 -18.53 -15.81
CA GLU A 44 -6.78 -18.73 -16.46
C GLU A 44 -5.62 -18.74 -15.47
N LEU A 45 -5.60 -17.77 -14.53
CA LEU A 45 -4.55 -17.73 -13.52
C LEU A 45 -4.57 -18.92 -12.59
N LYS A 46 -5.74 -19.43 -12.23
CA LYS A 46 -5.83 -20.57 -11.34
C LYS A 46 -5.19 -21.81 -11.94
N ASP A 47 -5.34 -22.00 -13.24
CA ASP A 47 -4.81 -23.15 -13.96
C ASP A 47 -3.29 -23.05 -14.18
N ASP A 48 -2.80 -21.84 -14.50
CA ASP A 48 -1.40 -21.60 -14.85
C ASP A 48 -0.50 -21.30 -13.65
N TRP A 49 -1.04 -20.60 -12.64
CA TRP A 49 -0.23 -20.03 -11.58
C TRP A 49 -0.77 -20.31 -10.17
N GLY A 50 -2.06 -20.54 -10.01
CA GLY A 50 -2.73 -20.83 -8.74
C GLY A 50 -3.49 -19.64 -8.16
N THR A 51 -3.39 -19.41 -6.84
CA THR A 51 -4.16 -18.36 -6.16
C THR A 51 -3.69 -16.97 -6.57
N ALA A 52 -4.61 -16.15 -7.08
CA ALA A 52 -4.38 -14.78 -7.53
C ALA A 52 -5.11 -13.73 -6.68
N GLY A 53 -5.81 -14.12 -5.64
CA GLY A 53 -6.53 -13.18 -4.78
C GLY A 53 -7.12 -13.79 -3.53
N PHE A 54 -7.31 -12.94 -2.54
CA PHE A 54 -8.01 -13.24 -1.28
C PHE A 54 -9.11 -12.21 -1.03
N ALA A 55 -10.19 -12.66 -0.40
CA ALA A 55 -11.26 -11.79 0.06
C ALA A 55 -11.53 -11.99 1.55
N VAL A 56 -11.86 -10.90 2.24
CA VAL A 56 -12.39 -10.93 3.60
C VAL A 56 -13.90 -10.87 3.52
N ARG A 57 -14.57 -11.87 4.11
CA ARG A 57 -16.04 -11.92 4.20
C ARG A 57 -16.48 -11.89 5.65
N ARG A 58 -17.57 -11.19 5.90
CA ARG A 58 -18.26 -11.13 7.20
C ARG A 58 -19.75 -11.31 6.99
N GLY A 59 -20.32 -12.35 7.57
CA GLY A 59 -21.75 -12.64 7.39
C GLY A 59 -22.16 -12.93 5.94
N GLY A 60 -21.21 -13.38 5.08
CA GLY A 60 -21.43 -13.57 3.65
C GLY A 60 -21.07 -12.38 2.77
N GLU A 61 -21.01 -11.17 3.33
CA GLU A 61 -20.67 -9.95 2.61
C GLU A 61 -19.15 -9.77 2.46
N VAL A 62 -18.70 -9.31 1.29
CA VAL A 62 -17.31 -8.97 1.01
C VAL A 62 -16.98 -7.61 1.64
N GLN A 63 -16.02 -7.62 2.57
CA GLN A 63 -15.51 -6.42 3.25
C GLN A 63 -14.32 -5.81 2.52
N GLY A 64 -13.68 -6.56 1.66
CA GLY A 64 -12.55 -6.16 0.85
C GLY A 64 -11.87 -7.37 0.22
N PHE A 65 -11.00 -7.10 -0.76
CA PHE A 65 -10.26 -8.13 -1.48
C PHE A 65 -8.89 -7.62 -1.90
N ALA A 66 -7.97 -8.54 -2.18
CA ALA A 66 -6.67 -8.27 -2.78
C ALA A 66 -6.52 -9.07 -4.08
N VAL A 67 -5.86 -8.47 -5.08
CA VAL A 67 -5.54 -9.08 -6.36
C VAL A 67 -4.05 -8.95 -6.61
N TYR A 68 -3.40 -10.06 -6.96
CA TYR A 68 -1.98 -10.13 -7.23
C TYR A 68 -1.68 -11.27 -8.22
N ALA A 69 -0.66 -11.09 -9.04
CA ALA A 69 -0.21 -12.09 -10.01
C ALA A 69 1.20 -11.74 -10.51
N PRO A 70 1.86 -12.58 -11.32
CA PRO A 70 3.04 -12.19 -12.06
C PRO A 70 2.80 -10.95 -12.91
N PRO A 71 3.80 -10.06 -13.09
CA PRO A 71 3.64 -8.75 -13.74
C PRO A 71 3.09 -8.83 -15.17
N GLU A 72 3.43 -9.88 -15.91
CA GLU A 72 2.98 -10.10 -17.30
C GLU A 72 1.46 -10.29 -17.42
N ARG A 73 0.78 -10.60 -16.34
CA ARG A 73 -0.68 -10.71 -16.29
C ARG A 73 -1.39 -9.36 -16.14
N PHE A 74 -0.62 -8.27 -16.02
CA PHE A 74 -1.12 -6.92 -15.81
C PHE A 74 -0.59 -5.94 -16.87
N ALA A 75 -1.06 -6.08 -18.11
CA ALA A 75 -0.66 -5.20 -19.22
C ALA A 75 -0.82 -3.70 -18.87
N GLY A 76 -1.83 -3.36 -18.08
CA GLY A 76 -2.08 -2.00 -17.61
C GLY A 76 -0.97 -1.40 -16.72
N ALA A 77 -0.08 -2.20 -16.16
CA ALA A 77 1.05 -1.72 -15.37
C ALA A 77 2.04 -0.91 -16.22
N ALA A 78 2.20 -1.24 -17.50
CA ALA A 78 3.11 -0.55 -18.42
C ALA A 78 2.73 0.92 -18.68
N ARG A 79 1.51 1.34 -18.35
CA ARG A 79 1.06 2.75 -18.49
C ARG A 79 1.77 3.71 -17.52
N TYR A 80 2.30 3.19 -16.42
CA TYR A 80 2.88 4.02 -15.37
C TYR A 80 4.37 4.26 -15.64
N PRO A 81 4.86 5.52 -15.63
CA PRO A 81 6.25 5.86 -15.90
C PRO A 81 7.15 5.56 -14.69
N LEU A 82 6.98 4.39 -14.11
CA LEU A 82 7.74 3.92 -12.93
C LEU A 82 8.86 2.95 -13.30
N GLY A 83 9.06 2.70 -14.60
CA GLY A 83 9.99 1.72 -15.13
C GLY A 83 9.49 0.28 -14.99
N PRO A 84 10.27 -0.69 -15.43
CA PRO A 84 9.86 -2.09 -15.39
C PRO A 84 9.65 -2.55 -13.94
N ILE A 85 8.66 -3.42 -13.76
CA ILE A 85 8.50 -4.25 -12.57
C ILE A 85 9.48 -5.41 -12.72
N ASP A 86 10.10 -5.84 -11.62
CA ASP A 86 11.04 -6.96 -11.66
C ASP A 86 10.31 -8.24 -12.09
N GLU A 87 10.88 -8.96 -13.06
CA GLU A 87 10.27 -10.17 -13.64
C GLU A 87 10.05 -11.27 -12.60
N ASP A 88 10.94 -11.36 -11.59
CA ASP A 88 10.85 -12.33 -10.49
C ASP A 88 9.91 -11.88 -9.35
N ALA A 89 9.39 -10.66 -9.42
CA ALA A 89 8.46 -10.14 -8.42
C ALA A 89 7.02 -10.49 -8.75
N VAL A 90 6.19 -10.61 -7.74
CA VAL A 90 4.73 -10.62 -7.89
C VAL A 90 4.21 -9.18 -7.80
N LEU A 91 3.32 -8.78 -8.69
CA LEU A 91 2.65 -7.48 -8.62
C LEU A 91 1.39 -7.59 -7.77
N LEU A 92 1.34 -6.83 -6.67
CA LEU A 92 0.10 -6.52 -5.97
C LEU A 92 -0.63 -5.40 -6.72
N ALA A 93 -1.65 -5.76 -7.49
CA ALA A 93 -2.46 -4.81 -8.26
C ALA A 93 -3.42 -4.01 -7.37
N TYR A 94 -4.04 -4.66 -6.40
CA TYR A 94 -5.04 -4.02 -5.55
C TYR A 94 -5.17 -4.67 -4.18
N ALA A 95 -5.48 -3.86 -3.16
CA ALA A 95 -5.97 -4.31 -1.86
C ALA A 95 -6.98 -3.29 -1.32
N GLY A 96 -8.25 -3.69 -1.24
CA GLY A 96 -9.38 -2.85 -0.84
C GLY A 96 -9.94 -3.18 0.53
N GLY A 97 -10.89 -2.33 0.97
CA GLY A 97 -11.51 -2.40 2.29
C GLY A 97 -10.94 -1.38 3.27
N ASP A 98 -11.37 -1.45 4.54
CA ASP A 98 -10.80 -0.64 5.60
C ASP A 98 -9.34 -1.04 5.93
N THR A 99 -8.64 -0.25 6.72
CA THR A 99 -7.24 -0.49 7.09
C THR A 99 -7.02 -1.87 7.72
N ARG A 100 -7.95 -2.35 8.55
CA ARG A 100 -7.85 -3.65 9.21
C ARG A 100 -8.04 -4.80 8.22
N THR A 101 -8.97 -4.65 7.30
CA THR A 101 -9.23 -5.60 6.22
C THR A 101 -8.04 -5.70 5.28
N ARG A 102 -7.50 -4.56 4.81
CA ARG A 102 -6.29 -4.53 3.98
C ARG A 102 -5.10 -5.22 4.65
N ARG A 103 -4.85 -4.94 5.93
CA ARG A 103 -3.77 -5.61 6.69
C ARG A 103 -3.93 -7.13 6.73
N ARG A 104 -5.15 -7.63 6.95
CA ARG A 104 -5.43 -9.08 6.93
C ARG A 104 -5.17 -9.69 5.56
N LEU A 105 -5.59 -9.00 4.50
CA LEU A 105 -5.36 -9.43 3.12
C LEU A 105 -3.86 -9.48 2.80
N LEU A 106 -3.10 -8.43 3.14
CA LEU A 106 -1.64 -8.42 2.92
C LEU A 106 -0.95 -9.54 3.68
N VAL A 107 -1.25 -9.74 4.97
CA VAL A 107 -0.64 -10.82 5.76
C VAL A 107 -0.94 -12.20 5.14
N ARG A 108 -2.15 -12.42 4.68
CA ARG A 108 -2.53 -13.70 4.04
C ARG A 108 -1.81 -13.90 2.72
N MET A 109 -1.79 -12.86 1.86
CA MET A 109 -1.09 -12.87 0.58
C MET A 109 0.41 -13.12 0.75
N LEU A 110 1.09 -12.34 1.61
CA LEU A 110 2.53 -12.46 1.82
C LEU A 110 2.92 -13.84 2.37
N ARG A 111 2.08 -14.43 3.23
CA ARG A 111 2.27 -15.80 3.72
C ARG A 111 2.13 -16.84 2.60
N ASP A 112 1.11 -16.71 1.77
CA ASP A 112 0.88 -17.58 0.61
C ASP A 112 2.05 -17.52 -0.36
N LEU A 113 2.44 -16.31 -0.78
CA LEU A 113 3.53 -16.08 -1.72
C LEU A 113 4.87 -16.61 -1.18
N ARG A 114 5.14 -16.41 0.11
CA ARG A 114 6.34 -16.97 0.74
C ARG A 114 6.33 -18.50 0.74
N GLN A 115 5.19 -19.13 1.02
CA GLN A 115 5.06 -20.61 0.95
C GLN A 115 5.29 -21.14 -0.47
N ARG A 116 4.98 -20.32 -1.48
CA ARG A 116 5.21 -20.62 -2.90
C ARG A 116 6.64 -20.30 -3.36
N GLY A 117 7.51 -19.80 -2.49
CA GLY A 117 8.91 -19.48 -2.80
C GLY A 117 9.12 -18.15 -3.54
N VAL A 118 8.10 -17.28 -3.60
CA VAL A 118 8.23 -15.95 -4.20
C VAL A 118 9.23 -15.11 -3.40
N GLY A 119 10.17 -14.47 -4.11
CA GLY A 119 11.24 -13.70 -3.50
C GLY A 119 10.85 -12.28 -3.08
N SER A 120 9.97 -11.64 -3.86
CA SER A 120 9.58 -10.25 -3.61
C SER A 120 8.18 -9.94 -4.13
N VAL A 121 7.58 -8.89 -3.61
CA VAL A 121 6.31 -8.34 -4.10
C VAL A 121 6.50 -6.85 -4.38
N GLN A 122 6.00 -6.40 -5.52
CA GLN A 122 5.98 -4.98 -5.88
C GLN A 122 4.53 -4.50 -6.00
N ALA A 123 4.31 -3.20 -5.85
CA ALA A 123 3.01 -2.59 -6.07
C ALA A 123 3.17 -1.17 -6.64
N ILE A 124 2.29 -0.80 -7.58
CA ILE A 124 2.14 0.58 -8.03
C ILE A 124 1.07 1.22 -7.15
N ALA A 125 1.52 2.02 -6.20
CA ALA A 125 0.69 2.67 -5.20
C ALA A 125 0.33 4.11 -5.59
N SER A 126 -0.85 4.59 -5.21
CA SER A 126 -1.28 5.95 -5.46
C SER A 126 -1.09 6.83 -4.23
N ASP A 127 -0.43 7.99 -4.38
CA ASP A 127 -0.20 8.92 -3.28
C ASP A 127 -1.50 9.60 -2.81
N ARG A 128 -2.50 9.72 -3.68
CA ARG A 128 -3.80 10.34 -3.37
C ARG A 128 -4.95 9.33 -3.18
N GLY A 129 -4.65 8.04 -3.15
CA GLY A 129 -5.69 7.02 -2.98
C GLY A 129 -6.67 6.94 -4.15
N VAL A 130 -6.17 7.05 -5.39
CA VAL A 130 -6.97 6.91 -6.60
C VAL A 130 -7.58 5.49 -6.66
N SER A 131 -8.79 5.39 -7.20
CA SER A 131 -9.48 4.11 -7.41
C SER A 131 -8.58 3.08 -8.11
N ASN A 132 -8.80 1.82 -7.82
CA ASN A 132 -8.05 0.67 -8.36
C ASN A 132 -6.56 0.59 -7.94
N HIS A 133 -6.12 1.43 -6.98
CA HIS A 133 -4.76 1.41 -6.44
C HIS A 133 -4.77 1.29 -4.93
N VAL A 134 -3.70 0.74 -4.41
CA VAL A 134 -3.44 0.76 -2.97
C VAL A 134 -2.85 2.13 -2.60
N PRO A 135 -3.27 2.77 -1.49
CA PRO A 135 -2.64 4.02 -1.04
C PRO A 135 -1.17 3.81 -0.68
N THR A 136 -0.29 4.71 -1.18
CA THR A 136 1.15 4.67 -0.88
C THR A 136 1.42 4.72 0.63
N SER A 137 0.76 5.63 1.36
CA SER A 137 0.94 5.77 2.81
C SER A 137 0.66 4.48 3.56
N PHE A 138 -0.40 3.75 3.17
CA PHE A 138 -0.76 2.48 3.79
C PHE A 138 0.32 1.40 3.59
N LEU A 139 0.93 1.30 2.40
CA LEU A 139 1.99 0.33 2.12
C LEU A 139 3.28 0.69 2.88
N LEU A 140 3.68 1.97 2.87
CA LEU A 140 4.85 2.43 3.63
C LEU A 140 4.69 2.20 5.15
N GLU A 141 3.51 2.50 5.71
CA GLU A 141 3.18 2.20 7.11
C GLU A 141 3.16 0.68 7.40
N SER A 142 3.01 -0.12 6.36
CA SER A 142 3.03 -1.58 6.44
C SER A 142 4.43 -2.17 6.19
N GLY A 143 5.49 -1.35 6.14
CA GLY A 143 6.88 -1.78 6.03
C GLY A 143 7.37 -1.97 4.59
N TRP A 144 6.59 -1.58 3.58
CA TRP A 144 7.05 -1.58 2.19
C TRP A 144 8.03 -0.43 1.95
N GLN A 145 8.99 -0.65 1.07
CA GLN A 145 10.03 0.32 0.73
C GLN A 145 9.74 0.97 -0.63
N PRO A 146 9.86 2.30 -0.75
CA PRO A 146 9.67 2.97 -2.03
C PRO A 146 10.89 2.76 -2.92
N LEU A 147 10.65 2.42 -4.21
CA LEU A 147 11.69 2.28 -5.22
C LEU A 147 11.76 3.51 -6.14
N ARG A 148 10.63 3.90 -6.71
CA ARG A 148 10.52 4.98 -7.69
C ARG A 148 9.20 5.71 -7.54
N ARG A 149 9.21 7.01 -7.84
CA ARG A 149 8.02 7.85 -7.79
C ARG A 149 7.95 8.70 -9.05
N ALA A 150 6.79 8.74 -9.70
CA ALA A 150 6.59 9.53 -10.91
C ALA A 150 5.16 10.06 -11.01
N PRO A 151 4.95 11.20 -11.70
CA PRO A 151 3.62 11.69 -12.03
C PRO A 151 3.01 10.88 -13.17
N TYR A 152 1.71 10.63 -13.08
CA TYR A 152 0.91 10.09 -14.18
C TYR A 152 -0.49 10.71 -14.12
N GLY A 153 -0.89 11.40 -15.18
CA GLY A 153 -2.10 12.23 -15.18
C GLY A 153 -2.03 13.31 -14.10
N MET A 154 -3.07 13.42 -13.28
CA MET A 154 -3.17 14.42 -12.21
C MET A 154 -2.69 13.91 -10.84
N SER A 155 -2.04 12.77 -10.79
CA SER A 155 -1.61 12.14 -9.55
C SER A 155 -0.15 11.68 -9.60
N TYR A 156 0.43 11.46 -8.41
CA TYR A 156 1.72 10.79 -8.28
C TYR A 156 1.50 9.34 -7.88
N TYR A 157 2.35 8.49 -8.43
CA TYR A 157 2.38 7.06 -8.11
C TYR A 157 3.77 6.67 -7.65
N THR A 158 3.83 5.72 -6.77
CA THR A 158 5.07 5.20 -6.20
C THR A 158 5.12 3.69 -6.42
N LEU A 159 6.18 3.21 -7.09
CA LEU A 159 6.52 1.80 -7.09
C LEU A 159 7.13 1.47 -5.73
N VAL A 160 6.51 0.57 -5.02
CA VAL A 160 6.99 0.09 -3.72
C VAL A 160 7.24 -1.41 -3.77
N HIS A 161 8.14 -1.90 -2.92
CA HIS A 161 8.45 -3.32 -2.84
C HIS A 161 8.56 -3.82 -1.40
N ILE A 162 8.47 -5.15 -1.25
CA ILE A 162 8.81 -5.86 -0.03
C ILE A 162 9.56 -7.15 -0.39
N ASP A 163 10.68 -7.43 0.30
CA ASP A 163 11.46 -8.65 0.17
C ASP A 163 10.89 -9.73 1.10
N LEU A 164 10.58 -10.91 0.53
CA LEU A 164 10.06 -12.06 1.25
C LEU A 164 11.15 -13.06 1.67
N LYS A 165 12.37 -12.92 1.15
CA LYS A 165 13.52 -13.79 1.47
C LYS A 165 14.08 -13.49 2.85
N SER A 166 14.00 -12.23 3.30
CA SER A 166 14.43 -11.83 4.62
C SER A 166 13.43 -12.26 5.69
N ALA A 167 13.79 -13.27 6.47
CA ALA A 167 12.94 -13.81 7.55
C ALA A 167 12.60 -12.79 8.64
N VAL A 168 13.43 -11.76 8.80
CA VAL A 168 13.31 -10.69 9.81
C VAL A 168 12.18 -9.74 9.44
N GLU A 169 12.10 -9.32 8.18
CA GLU A 169 11.12 -8.32 7.72
C GLU A 169 9.68 -8.82 7.80
N VAL A 170 9.42 -10.10 7.47
CA VAL A 170 8.06 -10.65 7.55
C VAL A 170 7.57 -10.81 8.99
N GLY A 171 8.49 -11.12 9.93
CA GLY A 171 8.18 -11.17 11.35
C GLY A 171 7.92 -9.79 11.94
N GLU A 172 8.67 -8.78 11.52
CA GLU A 172 8.46 -7.38 11.91
C GLU A 172 7.21 -6.80 11.28
N LEU A 173 6.95 -7.11 10.00
CA LEU A 173 5.72 -6.75 9.32
C LEU A 173 4.49 -7.32 10.03
N ALA A 174 4.52 -8.59 10.40
CA ALA A 174 3.45 -9.21 11.16
C ALA A 174 3.27 -8.54 12.54
N ARG A 175 4.36 -8.17 13.23
CA ARG A 175 4.32 -7.41 14.49
C ARG A 175 3.84 -5.98 14.28
N ALA A 176 4.29 -5.27 13.25
CA ALA A 176 3.83 -3.92 12.93
C ALA A 176 2.34 -3.91 12.54
N LEU A 177 1.88 -4.95 11.85
CA LEU A 177 0.47 -5.11 11.48
C LEU A 177 -0.42 -5.55 12.65
N VAL A 178 0.12 -6.27 13.65
CA VAL A 178 -0.59 -6.75 14.84
C VAL A 178 -0.34 -5.83 16.05
N GLY A 179 0.80 -5.15 16.12
CA GLY A 179 1.36 -4.49 17.29
C GLY A 179 0.71 -3.17 17.74
N ARG A 180 -0.46 -2.77 17.22
CA ARG A 180 -1.22 -1.61 17.73
C ARG A 180 -2.50 -1.99 18.50
N VAL A 181 -2.62 -3.20 19.00
CA VAL A 181 -3.59 -3.50 20.03
C VAL A 181 -2.93 -3.17 21.38
N LYS A 182 -3.21 -1.97 21.92
CA LYS A 182 -3.01 -1.69 23.34
C LYS A 182 -3.83 -2.72 24.12
N LEU A 183 -3.18 -3.72 24.68
CA LEU A 183 -3.76 -4.52 25.74
C LEU A 183 -3.99 -3.56 26.92
N PRO A 184 -5.20 -3.50 27.48
CA PRO A 184 -5.41 -2.79 28.74
C PRO A 184 -4.50 -3.44 29.77
N GLY A 185 -3.67 -2.61 30.44
CA GLY A 185 -2.70 -3.06 31.42
C GLY A 185 -3.40 -3.84 32.54
N ILE A 186 -3.08 -5.11 32.66
CA ILE A 186 -3.31 -5.87 33.90
C ILE A 186 -2.24 -5.34 34.85
N GLY A 187 -2.68 -4.65 35.89
CA GLY A 187 -1.82 -4.05 36.90
C GLY A 187 -0.87 -5.07 37.50
N ALA A 188 0.42 -4.80 37.37
CA ALA A 188 1.43 -5.49 38.16
C ALA A 188 1.39 -4.96 39.59
N PRO A 189 1.50 -5.83 40.60
CA PRO A 189 1.56 -5.40 42.01
C PRO A 189 2.89 -4.68 42.28
N VAL A 190 2.80 -3.52 42.88
CA VAL A 190 3.91 -2.70 43.33
C VAL A 190 4.57 -3.37 44.54
N PRO A 191 5.87 -3.71 44.55
CA PRO A 191 6.60 -4.02 45.78
C PRO A 191 7.04 -2.72 46.46
N GLY A 192 6.65 -2.62 47.71
CA GLY A 192 7.05 -1.81 48.83
C GLY A 192 7.99 -0.62 48.64
N ALA A 193 7.45 0.54 48.99
CA ALA A 193 8.19 1.76 49.24
C ALA A 193 9.17 1.60 50.41
N GLN A 194 10.43 1.99 50.17
CA GLN A 194 11.29 2.44 51.30
C GLN A 194 11.56 3.93 51.12
N VAL A 195 11.07 4.65 52.11
CA VAL A 195 11.28 6.09 52.34
C VAL A 195 12.73 6.27 52.80
N SER A 196 13.50 7.08 52.09
CA SER A 196 14.71 7.66 52.65
C SER A 196 14.69 9.16 52.39
N THR A 197 14.41 9.87 53.45
CA THR A 197 14.51 11.31 53.63
C THR A 197 15.96 11.70 53.61
N SER A 198 16.40 12.60 52.74
CA SER A 198 17.61 13.39 52.93
C SER A 198 17.37 14.77 52.36
N ALA A 199 17.48 15.72 53.27
CA ALA A 199 17.37 17.17 53.06
C ALA A 199 18.69 17.71 52.45
N GLY A 200 18.56 18.84 51.73
CA GLY A 200 19.74 19.69 51.51
C GLY A 200 19.76 20.48 50.24
N GLN A 201 19.15 21.61 50.28
CA GLN A 201 19.52 22.96 49.83
C GLN A 201 19.78 23.31 48.35
N PRO A 202 19.48 24.59 48.04
CA PRO A 202 19.38 25.16 46.68
C PRO A 202 20.62 26.02 46.35
N VAL A 203 20.92 26.24 45.09
CA VAL A 203 21.63 27.40 44.51
C VAL A 203 21.52 27.33 42.98
N SER A 204 21.08 28.23 42.31
CA SER A 204 21.40 29.57 41.77
C SER A 204 21.15 29.61 40.28
N THR A 205 20.33 30.52 39.93
CA THR A 205 20.22 31.45 38.81
C THR A 205 21.46 31.67 37.93
N SER A 206 21.26 31.59 36.61
CA SER A 206 21.86 32.46 35.56
C SER A 206 21.24 32.01 34.24
N ALA A 207 20.39 32.77 33.59
CA ALA A 207 20.52 34.01 32.84
C ALA A 207 21.40 33.89 31.59
N PHE A 208 20.82 34.40 30.49
CA PHE A 208 21.41 34.73 29.19
C PHE A 208 21.57 33.55 28.21
N GLN A 209 21.15 33.63 26.96
CA GLN A 209 21.08 34.75 26.03
C GLN A 209 20.16 34.40 24.85
N GLN A 210 19.45 35.35 24.46
CA GLN A 210 18.72 35.62 23.27
C GLN A 210 19.72 35.93 22.14
N GLU A 211 19.63 35.25 21.01
CA GLU A 211 20.24 35.76 19.75
C GLU A 211 19.48 35.16 18.55
N GLN A 212 18.70 35.96 17.95
CA GLN A 212 18.77 36.68 16.67
C GLN A 212 18.52 35.79 15.44
N ARG A 213 17.33 36.06 14.86
CA ARG A 213 17.03 35.85 13.44
C ARG A 213 17.93 36.69 12.55
N PRO A 214 18.18 36.31 11.32
CA PRO A 214 18.14 37.28 10.24
C PRO A 214 16.98 37.03 9.28
N ASP A 215 16.19 38.08 9.11
CA ASP A 215 15.44 38.39 7.90
C ASP A 215 16.36 38.35 6.67
N ASN A 216 15.93 37.73 5.61
CA ASN A 216 16.39 38.11 4.29
C ASN A 216 15.20 38.21 3.33
N ARG A 217 14.69 39.42 3.28
CA ARG A 217 13.93 39.98 2.15
C ARG A 217 14.93 40.44 1.09
N SER A 218 14.51 40.26 -0.13
CA SER A 218 14.91 40.99 -1.35
C SER A 218 15.38 40.03 -2.45
N VAL A 219 15.04 40.13 -3.70
CA VAL A 219 14.33 41.11 -4.53
C VAL A 219 14.36 40.57 -5.95
N LEU A 220 13.32 40.91 -6.75
CA LEU A 220 13.28 41.16 -8.19
C LEU A 220 13.26 39.96 -9.17
N ALA A 221 12.17 39.83 -9.83
CA ALA A 221 11.72 40.49 -11.07
C ALA A 221 12.00 39.69 -12.34
N ALA A 222 10.95 39.51 -13.10
CA ALA A 222 10.82 38.88 -14.42
C ALA A 222 11.70 39.60 -15.50
N PRO A 223 11.81 39.02 -16.72
CA PRO A 223 10.78 39.37 -17.67
C PRO A 223 10.30 38.26 -18.62
N CYS A 224 9.11 38.46 -19.12
CA CYS A 224 8.52 37.85 -20.28
C CYS A 224 9.36 38.09 -21.54
N ILE A 225 9.55 37.04 -22.35
CA ILE A 225 9.78 37.21 -23.79
C ILE A 225 8.86 36.24 -24.50
N GLY A 226 7.88 36.77 -25.16
CA GLY A 226 7.08 36.12 -26.17
C GLY A 226 7.91 35.87 -27.41
N LEU A 227 7.60 34.78 -28.09
CA LEU A 227 7.86 34.63 -29.53
C LEU A 227 6.69 33.89 -30.16
N MET A 228 5.87 34.68 -30.83
CA MET A 228 4.98 34.25 -31.88
C MET A 228 5.80 33.56 -32.97
N HIS A 229 5.29 32.45 -33.50
CA HIS A 229 5.55 32.07 -34.90
C HIS A 229 4.29 31.50 -35.51
N ASP A 230 3.83 32.29 -36.46
CA ASP A 230 2.77 32.01 -37.42
C ASP A 230 3.12 30.85 -38.36
N GLY A 231 2.08 30.20 -38.81
CA GLY A 231 1.82 29.17 -39.80
C GLY A 231 2.70 29.04 -41.05
N PRO A 232 2.36 28.27 -42.12
CA PRO A 232 1.04 28.22 -42.72
C PRO A 232 0.53 26.83 -43.19
N SER A 233 -0.73 26.81 -43.49
CA SER A 233 -1.58 25.96 -44.34
C SER A 233 -0.97 25.53 -45.71
N ALA A 234 -1.18 24.25 -46.09
CA ALA A 234 -1.42 23.76 -47.47
C ALA A 234 -1.91 22.31 -47.39
N SER A 235 -3.13 21.97 -47.65
CA SER A 235 -3.91 21.78 -48.88
C SER A 235 -3.34 20.81 -49.93
N GLN A 236 -4.22 19.88 -50.32
CA GLN A 236 -4.23 19.02 -51.55
C GLN A 236 -3.40 17.75 -51.51
N ARG A 237 -3.91 16.58 -51.64
CA ARG A 237 -4.93 15.94 -52.53
C ARG A 237 -5.47 14.67 -51.86
#